data_680a95104b2e1ef35a63dedeb6f971cc
#
_entry.id   680a95104b2e1ef35a63dedeb6f971cc
#
_cell.length_a   1.000
_cell.length_b   1.000
_cell.length_c   1.000
_cell.angle_alpha   90.00
_cell.angle_beta   90.00
_cell.angle_gamma   90.00
#
_symmetry.space_group_name_H-M   'P 1'
#
loop_
_entity.id
_entity.type
_entity.pdbx_description
1 polymer ?
#
loop_
_entity_poly.entity_id
_entity_poly.type
_entity_poly.pdbx_seq_one_letter_code
_entity_poly.pdbx_strand_id
1 'polypeptide(L)'
;EIARHDTRKVAYVPLYTCETVLAPFEKAGYQLKFYELDQNLHSIFDTAVIDEISVLSLCGYYGFCNYDHSFVKACKEKGVVIFEDVTHSMLSADGIDPLCDYFAGSFRKWMGVACGGFAVKRNGTFETPLLPVELTHLKQRKESIETENRDIFWEGELRLRQMFDSFASDDNSEYLLRHADFDSICRTRRENYAALLKALAAPLHGVQIVFSELPEAAVPSHFCLYAEKRSELQQYLTDHQILSTIYWPMGPLVHPLPESSVQYIYDHIISLPCDQRFSPSDMQYVAQILMDYSENFTR
;
A
#
# COMPACT_ATOMS: atom_id res chain seq x y z
N GLU A 1 14.06 11.93 -10.25
CA GLU A 1 14.85 12.87 -9.47
C GLU A 1 16.06 12.19 -8.85
N ILE A 2 15.90 11.20 -7.97
CA ILE A 2 16.99 10.48 -7.28
C ILE A 2 18.01 9.94 -8.30
N ALA A 3 17.57 9.28 -9.34
CA ALA A 3 18.40 8.64 -10.36
C ALA A 3 19.29 9.60 -11.15
N ARG A 4 19.00 10.89 -11.16
CA ARG A 4 19.84 11.91 -11.82
C ARG A 4 21.15 12.15 -11.11
N HIS A 5 21.14 12.00 -9.79
CA HIS A 5 22.28 12.30 -8.93
C HIS A 5 22.95 11.03 -8.40
N ASP A 6 22.30 9.87 -8.54
CA ASP A 6 22.81 8.58 -8.10
C ASP A 6 23.60 7.89 -9.21
N THR A 7 24.91 7.75 -8.98
CA THR A 7 25.83 7.08 -9.92
C THR A 7 26.01 5.60 -9.63
N ARG A 8 25.70 5.13 -8.41
CA ARG A 8 25.83 3.72 -8.00
C ARG A 8 24.66 2.88 -8.49
N LYS A 9 23.47 3.42 -8.41
CA LYS A 9 22.20 2.82 -8.86
C LYS A 9 21.95 1.41 -8.33
N VAL A 10 22.06 1.22 -7.03
CA VAL A 10 21.68 0.02 -6.31
C VAL A 10 20.61 0.37 -5.29
N ALA A 11 19.42 -0.16 -5.46
CA ALA A 11 18.28 0.09 -4.58
C ALA A 11 17.95 -1.16 -3.74
N TYR A 12 17.77 -0.98 -2.43
CA TYR A 12 17.29 -2.01 -1.51
C TYR A 12 15.79 -1.78 -1.26
N VAL A 13 14.99 -2.71 -1.73
CA VAL A 13 13.53 -2.57 -1.87
C VAL A 13 12.81 -3.74 -1.20
N PRO A 14 11.55 -3.58 -0.75
CA PRO A 14 10.81 -4.68 -0.16
C PRO A 14 10.48 -5.75 -1.21
N LEU A 15 10.58 -7.02 -0.80
CA LEU A 15 10.20 -8.15 -1.65
C LEU A 15 8.66 -8.28 -1.77
N TYR A 16 7.88 -7.79 -0.78
CA TYR A 16 6.43 -7.63 -0.87
C TYR A 16 6.08 -6.19 -1.18
N THR A 17 5.74 -5.89 -2.42
CA THR A 17 5.46 -4.52 -2.87
C THR A 17 4.63 -4.46 -4.14
N CYS A 18 4.14 -3.27 -4.47
CA CYS A 18 3.48 -3.00 -5.75
C CYS A 18 4.51 -2.95 -6.89
N GLU A 19 4.20 -3.60 -8.00
CA GLU A 19 5.01 -3.51 -9.23
C GLU A 19 5.32 -2.06 -9.64
N THR A 20 4.36 -1.15 -9.45
CA THR A 20 4.51 0.27 -9.80
C THR A 20 5.55 1.01 -8.94
N VAL A 21 5.98 0.46 -7.81
CA VAL A 21 7.09 0.98 -7.02
C VAL A 21 8.44 0.54 -7.60
N LEU A 22 8.52 -0.69 -8.10
CA LEU A 22 9.77 -1.25 -8.65
C LEU A 22 10.06 -0.77 -10.08
N ALA A 23 9.05 -0.63 -10.91
CA ALA A 23 9.17 -0.28 -12.32
C ALA A 23 9.95 1.04 -12.58
N PRO A 24 9.80 2.13 -11.80
CA PRO A 24 10.62 3.32 -11.95
C PRO A 24 12.11 3.10 -11.67
N PHE A 25 12.44 2.25 -10.68
CA PHE A 25 13.84 1.89 -10.40
C PHE A 25 14.45 1.11 -11.56
N GLU A 26 13.72 0.09 -12.06
CA GLU A 26 14.15 -0.69 -13.23
C GLU A 26 14.37 0.21 -14.45
N LYS A 27 13.38 1.06 -14.78
CA LYS A 27 13.48 2.01 -15.89
C LYS A 27 14.67 2.98 -15.75
N ALA A 28 15.01 3.36 -14.52
CA ALA A 28 16.15 4.23 -14.24
C ALA A 28 17.51 3.49 -14.21
N GLY A 29 17.52 2.17 -14.45
CA GLY A 29 18.70 1.34 -14.53
C GLY A 29 19.29 0.96 -13.17
N TYR A 30 18.46 0.85 -12.13
CA TYR A 30 18.89 0.37 -10.83
C TYR A 30 19.03 -1.15 -10.81
N GLN A 31 20.06 -1.64 -10.16
CA GLN A 31 20.11 -2.99 -9.66
C GLN A 31 19.24 -3.08 -8.40
N LEU A 32 18.28 -3.99 -8.38
CA LEU A 32 17.43 -4.21 -7.23
C LEU A 32 18.02 -5.28 -6.31
N LYS A 33 18.13 -4.96 -5.04
CA LYS A 33 18.33 -5.91 -3.94
C LYS A 33 17.06 -5.91 -3.10
N PHE A 34 16.64 -7.09 -2.66
CA PHE A 34 15.39 -7.22 -1.95
C PHE A 34 15.61 -7.54 -0.47
N TYR A 35 14.79 -6.94 0.40
CA TYR A 35 14.68 -7.36 1.77
C TYR A 35 13.39 -8.14 2.00
N GLU A 36 13.48 -9.09 2.91
CA GLU A 36 12.38 -9.96 3.31
C GLU A 36 11.45 -9.25 4.31
N LEU A 37 10.26 -9.83 4.50
CA LEU A 37 9.34 -9.47 5.56
C LEU A 37 8.92 -10.72 6.33
N ASP A 38 8.63 -10.57 7.62
CA ASP A 38 7.94 -11.60 8.38
C ASP A 38 6.42 -11.60 8.12
N GLN A 39 5.70 -12.53 8.70
CA GLN A 39 4.24 -12.63 8.53
C GLN A 39 3.46 -11.51 9.23
N ASN A 40 4.10 -10.68 10.06
CA ASN A 40 3.52 -9.46 10.61
C ASN A 40 3.83 -8.23 9.74
N LEU A 41 4.37 -8.47 8.54
CA LEU A 41 4.84 -7.46 7.59
C LEU A 41 5.96 -6.56 8.16
N HIS A 42 6.74 -7.05 9.14
CA HIS A 42 7.96 -6.40 9.59
C HIS A 42 9.09 -6.63 8.59
N SER A 43 9.78 -5.56 8.24
CA SER A 43 10.96 -5.62 7.36
C SER A 43 12.13 -6.31 8.04
N ILE A 44 12.73 -7.28 7.37
CA ILE A 44 13.92 -8.00 7.81
C ILE A 44 15.11 -7.51 7.00
N PHE A 45 15.90 -6.61 7.58
CA PHE A 45 17.02 -5.99 6.89
C PHE A 45 18.33 -6.76 7.14
N ASP A 46 19.14 -6.89 6.07
CA ASP A 46 20.52 -7.35 6.16
C ASP A 46 21.46 -6.13 6.30
N THR A 47 22.14 -6.02 7.44
CA THR A 47 23.07 -4.90 7.67
C THR A 47 24.29 -4.94 6.77
N ALA A 48 24.67 -6.09 6.22
CA ALA A 48 25.81 -6.20 5.31
C ALA A 48 25.58 -5.46 3.99
N VAL A 49 24.32 -5.21 3.62
CA VAL A 49 23.98 -4.56 2.34
C VAL A 49 24.23 -3.05 2.35
N ILE A 50 24.36 -2.41 3.51
CA ILE A 50 24.40 -0.95 3.65
C ILE A 50 25.50 -0.30 2.80
N ASP A 51 26.68 -0.89 2.77
CA ASP A 51 27.83 -0.34 2.00
C ASP A 51 27.69 -0.56 0.48
N GLU A 52 26.73 -1.38 0.04
CA GLU A 52 26.52 -1.73 -1.35
C GLU A 52 25.41 -0.90 -2.01
N ILE A 53 24.46 -0.38 -1.24
CA ILE A 53 23.27 0.32 -1.74
C ILE A 53 23.48 1.84 -1.82
N SER A 54 22.74 2.48 -2.70
CA SER A 54 22.64 3.94 -2.79
C SER A 54 21.25 4.45 -2.41
N VAL A 55 20.22 3.61 -2.50
CA VAL A 55 18.85 3.95 -2.12
C VAL A 55 18.28 2.83 -1.24
N LEU A 56 17.64 3.21 -0.13
CA LEU A 56 16.73 2.36 0.63
C LEU A 56 15.31 2.80 0.33
N SER A 57 14.48 1.88 -0.17
CA SER A 57 13.05 2.08 -0.38
C SER A 57 12.27 1.44 0.74
N LEU A 58 11.57 2.24 1.54
CA LEU A 58 10.68 1.79 2.61
C LEU A 58 9.24 1.71 2.11
N CYS A 59 8.42 0.92 2.78
CA CYS A 59 6.99 0.82 2.54
C CYS A 59 6.24 0.71 3.88
N GLY A 60 5.27 1.61 4.10
CA GLY A 60 4.34 1.49 5.21
C GLY A 60 3.16 0.60 4.82
N TYR A 61 2.97 -0.52 5.54
CA TYR A 61 1.94 -1.49 5.21
C TYR A 61 0.62 -1.20 5.93
N TYR A 62 -0.41 -0.91 5.15
CA TYR A 62 -1.81 -0.82 5.58
C TYR A 62 -2.11 0.19 6.70
N GLY A 63 -1.19 1.12 6.98
CA GLY A 63 -1.31 2.12 8.03
C GLY A 63 -0.48 1.81 9.27
N PHE A 64 0.31 0.73 9.23
CA PHE A 64 1.21 0.31 10.31
C PHE A 64 2.66 0.52 9.87
N CYS A 65 3.45 1.16 10.74
CA CYS A 65 4.90 1.29 10.54
C CYS A 65 5.58 0.02 11.07
N ASN A 66 6.25 -0.72 10.18
CA ASN A 66 6.77 -2.05 10.49
C ASN A 66 8.21 -2.21 9.98
N TYR A 67 9.11 -1.28 10.33
CA TYR A 67 10.53 -1.40 10.02
C TYR A 67 11.41 -0.85 11.13
N ASP A 68 12.67 -1.27 11.15
CA ASP A 68 13.65 -0.86 12.15
C ASP A 68 14.25 0.50 11.81
N HIS A 69 13.89 1.53 12.58
CA HIS A 69 14.43 2.88 12.45
C HIS A 69 15.95 2.95 12.69
N SER A 70 16.53 2.01 13.44
CA SER A 70 17.98 1.98 13.65
C SER A 70 18.73 1.61 12.37
N PHE A 71 18.16 0.72 11.55
CA PHE A 71 18.68 0.40 10.22
C PHE A 71 18.60 1.61 9.27
N VAL A 72 17.47 2.31 9.25
CA VAL A 72 17.28 3.54 8.47
C VAL A 72 18.34 4.58 8.83
N LYS A 73 18.56 4.76 10.14
CA LYS A 73 19.60 5.67 10.65
C LYS A 73 21.01 5.27 10.18
N ALA A 74 21.34 3.98 10.27
CA ALA A 74 22.65 3.47 9.80
C ALA A 74 22.83 3.69 8.30
N CYS A 75 21.81 3.46 7.49
CA CYS A 75 21.81 3.79 6.06
C CYS A 75 22.07 5.27 5.83
N LYS A 76 21.39 6.14 6.58
CA LYS A 76 21.52 7.59 6.46
C LYS A 76 22.94 8.07 6.81
N GLU A 77 23.55 7.52 7.86
CA GLU A 77 24.93 7.83 8.27
C GLU A 77 25.97 7.43 7.19
N LYS A 78 25.64 6.45 6.33
CA LYS A 78 26.45 6.03 5.19
C LYS A 78 26.15 6.79 3.90
N GLY A 79 25.24 7.77 3.94
CA GLY A 79 24.87 8.60 2.79
C GLY A 79 23.91 7.91 1.81
N VAL A 80 23.23 6.82 2.24
CA VAL A 80 22.16 6.19 1.48
C VAL A 80 20.96 7.14 1.43
N VAL A 81 20.36 7.30 0.25
CA VAL A 81 19.14 8.06 0.07
C VAL A 81 17.96 7.24 0.57
N ILE A 82 17.13 7.81 1.44
CA ILE A 82 15.94 7.17 1.96
C ILE A 82 14.72 7.64 1.18
N PHE A 83 14.07 6.71 0.50
CA PHE A 83 12.78 6.90 -0.17
C PHE A 83 11.71 6.08 0.55
N GLU A 84 10.51 6.62 0.68
CA GLU A 84 9.40 5.91 1.32
C GLU A 84 8.12 5.98 0.49
N ASP A 85 7.53 4.82 0.18
CA ASP A 85 6.18 4.71 -0.33
C ASP A 85 5.20 4.79 0.84
N VAL A 86 4.58 5.94 1.00
CA VAL A 86 3.63 6.21 2.08
C VAL A 86 2.17 6.06 1.65
N THR A 87 1.93 5.41 0.51
CA THR A 87 0.58 5.23 -0.05
C THR A 87 -0.42 4.67 0.97
N HIS A 88 0.01 3.75 1.80
CA HIS A 88 -0.84 3.11 2.80
C HIS A 88 -0.59 3.57 4.24
N SER A 89 0.36 4.47 4.49
CA SER A 89 0.75 4.91 5.85
C SER A 89 0.69 6.42 6.10
N MET A 90 0.52 7.24 5.08
CA MET A 90 0.67 8.70 5.15
C MET A 90 -0.21 9.43 6.17
N LEU A 91 -1.29 8.82 6.65
CA LEU A 91 -2.15 9.39 7.69
C LEU A 91 -1.82 8.88 9.10
N SER A 92 -0.93 7.91 9.23
CA SER A 92 -0.42 7.45 10.53
C SER A 92 0.60 8.43 11.08
N ALA A 93 0.64 8.63 12.40
CA ALA A 93 1.54 9.60 13.02
C ALA A 93 3.03 9.22 12.85
N ASP A 94 3.31 7.92 12.75
CA ASP A 94 4.62 7.32 12.48
C ASP A 94 4.77 6.81 11.03
N GLY A 95 3.86 7.22 10.15
CA GLY A 95 3.75 6.70 8.78
C GLY A 95 4.80 7.23 7.80
N ILE A 96 5.68 8.14 8.23
CA ILE A 96 6.78 8.70 7.44
C ILE A 96 8.01 8.82 8.32
N ASP A 97 9.10 8.13 7.94
CA ASP A 97 10.35 8.20 8.69
C ASP A 97 10.91 9.63 8.72
N PRO A 98 11.32 10.14 9.89
CA PRO A 98 11.89 11.49 10.00
C PRO A 98 13.20 11.67 9.22
N LEU A 99 13.93 10.59 8.91
CA LEU A 99 15.18 10.61 8.14
C LEU A 99 14.96 10.44 6.63
N CYS A 100 13.72 10.23 6.19
CA CYS A 100 13.36 10.08 4.79
C CYS A 100 13.72 11.32 3.98
N ASP A 101 14.40 11.16 2.83
CA ASP A 101 14.76 12.25 1.90
C ASP A 101 13.64 12.56 0.93
N TYR A 102 12.97 11.50 0.47
CA TYR A 102 11.87 11.56 -0.47
C TYR A 102 10.77 10.63 -0.01
N PHE A 103 9.55 11.06 -0.16
CA PHE A 103 8.41 10.16 -0.02
C PHE A 103 7.35 10.46 -1.07
N ALA A 104 6.62 9.44 -1.45
CA ALA A 104 5.55 9.54 -2.42
C ALA A 104 4.37 8.67 -2.02
N GLY A 105 3.19 9.02 -2.49
CA GLY A 105 2.00 8.27 -2.15
C GLY A 105 0.79 8.63 -3.00
N SER A 106 -0.36 8.05 -2.66
CA SER A 106 -1.61 8.25 -3.37
C SER A 106 -2.79 8.43 -2.43
N PHE A 107 -3.36 9.63 -2.43
CA PHE A 107 -4.61 9.94 -1.71
C PHE A 107 -5.81 9.10 -2.17
N ARG A 108 -5.73 8.50 -3.37
CA ARG A 108 -6.79 7.62 -3.90
C ARG A 108 -7.06 6.37 -3.04
N LYS A 109 -6.14 6.02 -2.14
CA LYS A 109 -6.33 4.94 -1.15
C LYS A 109 -7.10 5.41 0.09
N TRP A 110 -7.26 6.72 0.24
CA TRP A 110 -7.83 7.34 1.43
C TRP A 110 -9.15 8.05 1.16
N MET A 111 -9.33 8.56 -0.05
CA MET A 111 -10.55 9.28 -0.46
C MET A 111 -10.78 9.20 -1.97
N GLY A 112 -12.00 9.54 -2.39
CA GLY A 112 -12.41 9.52 -3.79
C GLY A 112 -11.93 10.77 -4.53
N VAL A 113 -10.67 10.79 -4.97
CA VAL A 113 -10.10 11.82 -5.83
C VAL A 113 -9.64 11.21 -7.16
N ALA A 114 -9.74 11.99 -8.23
CA ALA A 114 -9.32 11.56 -9.56
C ALA A 114 -7.78 11.56 -9.67
N CYS A 115 -7.13 12.69 -9.41
CA CYS A 115 -5.69 12.85 -9.34
C CYS A 115 -5.26 12.94 -7.87
N GLY A 116 -4.57 11.92 -7.36
CA GLY A 116 -4.21 11.85 -5.95
C GLY A 116 -2.76 11.45 -5.70
N GLY A 117 -1.95 11.30 -6.75
CA GLY A 117 -0.52 11.07 -6.60
C GLY A 117 0.19 12.30 -6.08
N PHE A 118 1.15 12.12 -5.18
CA PHE A 118 2.02 13.19 -4.71
C PHE A 118 3.43 12.67 -4.47
N ALA A 119 4.40 13.59 -4.54
CA ALA A 119 5.77 13.33 -4.14
C ALA A 119 6.32 14.53 -3.36
N VAL A 120 7.14 14.26 -2.37
CA VAL A 120 7.80 15.27 -1.54
C VAL A 120 9.30 15.01 -1.54
N LYS A 121 10.07 16.07 -1.74
CA LYS A 121 11.51 16.15 -1.50
C LYS A 121 11.69 16.96 -0.23
N ARG A 122 12.22 16.34 0.82
CA ARG A 122 12.27 16.99 2.14
C ARG A 122 13.17 18.22 2.15
N ASN A 123 14.24 18.20 1.38
CA ASN A 123 15.19 19.29 1.30
C ASN A 123 15.35 19.76 -0.16
N GLY A 124 15.13 21.05 -0.40
CA GLY A 124 15.21 21.66 -1.73
C GLY A 124 13.93 21.51 -2.55
N THR A 125 14.04 21.67 -3.86
CA THR A 125 12.94 21.60 -4.84
C THR A 125 13.23 20.53 -5.88
N PHE A 126 12.18 20.01 -6.50
CA PHE A 126 12.33 19.13 -7.66
C PHE A 126 12.86 19.91 -8.86
N GLU A 127 13.78 19.30 -9.60
CA GLU A 127 14.35 19.86 -10.81
C GLU A 127 13.48 19.64 -12.05
N THR A 128 12.68 18.56 -12.03
CA THR A 128 11.77 18.23 -13.13
C THR A 128 10.45 18.97 -12.95
N PRO A 129 10.03 19.82 -13.90
CA PRO A 129 8.72 20.45 -13.85
C PRO A 129 7.61 19.40 -14.09
N LEU A 130 6.42 19.68 -13.56
CA LEU A 130 5.24 18.90 -13.86
C LEU A 130 4.80 19.12 -15.31
N LEU A 131 4.41 18.06 -15.97
CA LEU A 131 3.71 18.11 -17.25
C LEU A 131 2.25 18.57 -17.05
N PRO A 132 1.58 19.07 -18.10
CA PRO A 132 0.17 19.38 -18.04
C PRO A 132 -0.68 18.20 -17.57
N VAL A 133 -1.84 18.49 -16.96
CA VAL A 133 -2.79 17.46 -16.49
C VAL A 133 -3.11 16.44 -17.59
N GLU A 134 -3.00 15.15 -17.27
CA GLU A 134 -3.35 14.03 -18.15
C GLU A 134 -4.47 13.19 -17.52
N LEU A 135 -5.65 13.18 -18.14
CA LEU A 135 -6.85 12.54 -17.60
C LEU A 135 -7.41 11.43 -18.50
N THR A 136 -6.71 11.02 -19.55
CA THR A 136 -7.23 10.04 -20.51
C THR A 136 -7.60 8.72 -19.84
N HIS A 137 -6.73 8.20 -18.96
CA HIS A 137 -7.00 6.98 -18.21
C HIS A 137 -8.23 7.09 -17.28
N LEU A 138 -8.51 8.29 -16.76
CA LEU A 138 -9.70 8.54 -15.92
C LEU A 138 -10.96 8.64 -16.76
N LYS A 139 -10.88 9.23 -17.95
CA LYS A 139 -11.98 9.25 -18.93
C LYS A 139 -12.35 7.85 -19.37
N GLN A 140 -11.36 7.01 -19.66
CA GLN A 140 -11.56 5.60 -19.99
C GLN A 140 -12.23 4.83 -18.83
N ARG A 141 -11.81 5.05 -17.59
CA ARG A 141 -12.47 4.44 -16.42
C ARG A 141 -13.93 4.88 -16.28
N LYS A 142 -14.21 6.16 -16.49
CA LYS A 142 -15.60 6.68 -16.49
C LYS A 142 -16.42 6.02 -17.59
N GLU A 143 -15.92 6.01 -18.82
CA GLU A 143 -16.57 5.38 -19.97
C GLU A 143 -16.82 3.88 -19.73
N SER A 144 -15.87 3.17 -19.15
CA SER A 144 -16.01 1.76 -18.75
C SER A 144 -17.20 1.52 -17.80
N ILE A 145 -17.43 2.43 -16.85
CA ILE A 145 -18.55 2.36 -15.92
C ILE A 145 -19.86 2.67 -16.65
N GLU A 146 -19.90 3.73 -17.47
CA GLU A 146 -21.09 4.17 -18.20
C GLU A 146 -21.55 3.17 -19.26
N THR A 147 -20.60 2.44 -19.86
CA THR A 147 -20.87 1.45 -20.92
C THR A 147 -20.84 0.00 -20.42
N GLU A 148 -20.55 -0.24 -19.12
CA GLU A 148 -20.32 -1.58 -18.53
C GLU A 148 -19.26 -2.40 -19.28
N ASN A 149 -18.34 -1.72 -19.97
CA ASN A 149 -17.27 -2.36 -20.75
C ASN A 149 -15.95 -2.43 -19.99
N ARG A 150 -15.58 -3.63 -19.53
CA ARG A 150 -14.37 -3.87 -18.74
C ARG A 150 -13.07 -3.74 -19.56
N ASP A 151 -13.11 -3.89 -20.89
CA ASP A 151 -11.91 -3.76 -21.71
C ASP A 151 -11.38 -2.32 -21.70
N ILE A 152 -12.28 -1.33 -21.74
CA ILE A 152 -11.93 0.09 -21.63
C ILE A 152 -11.28 0.39 -20.27
N PHE A 153 -11.74 -0.25 -19.19
CA PHE A 153 -11.10 -0.14 -17.87
C PHE A 153 -9.63 -0.63 -17.91
N TRP A 154 -9.41 -1.79 -18.52
CA TRP A 154 -8.06 -2.36 -18.60
C TRP A 154 -7.12 -1.56 -19.52
N GLU A 155 -7.63 -0.97 -20.59
CA GLU A 155 -6.86 -0.02 -21.42
C GLU A 155 -6.39 1.19 -20.60
N GLY A 156 -7.27 1.75 -19.76
CA GLY A 156 -6.94 2.84 -18.84
C GLY A 156 -5.88 2.44 -17.81
N GLU A 157 -5.97 1.22 -17.25
CA GLU A 157 -4.96 0.68 -16.32
C GLU A 157 -3.60 0.48 -16.98
N LEU A 158 -3.56 -0.08 -18.21
CA LEU A 158 -2.32 -0.24 -18.96
C LEU A 158 -1.67 1.09 -19.29
N ARG A 159 -2.46 2.09 -19.70
CA ARG A 159 -1.97 3.44 -19.93
C ARG A 159 -1.31 4.01 -18.66
N LEU A 160 -2.00 3.91 -17.51
CA LEU A 160 -1.48 4.42 -16.24
C LEU A 160 -0.14 3.75 -15.85
N ARG A 161 -0.02 2.45 -16.06
CA ARG A 161 1.23 1.70 -15.78
C ARG A 161 2.40 2.09 -16.67
N GLN A 162 2.14 2.67 -17.84
CA GLN A 162 3.17 3.15 -18.77
C GLN A 162 3.55 4.62 -18.55
N MET A 163 2.83 5.34 -17.67
CA MET A 163 3.08 6.73 -17.36
C MET A 163 4.12 6.84 -16.24
N PHE A 164 5.34 7.26 -16.59
CA PHE A 164 6.45 7.46 -15.66
C PHE A 164 6.78 8.93 -15.42
N ASP A 165 6.15 9.83 -16.19
CA ASP A 165 6.34 11.27 -16.01
C ASP A 165 5.44 11.81 -14.91
N SER A 166 5.83 12.98 -14.38
CA SER A 166 5.08 13.66 -13.33
C SER A 166 4.12 14.68 -13.95
N PHE A 167 2.84 14.52 -13.71
CA PHE A 167 1.78 15.40 -14.23
C PHE A 167 1.20 16.26 -13.13
N ALA A 168 0.73 17.46 -13.50
CA ALA A 168 -0.03 18.32 -12.60
C ALA A 168 -1.37 17.64 -12.22
N SER A 169 -1.88 17.97 -11.03
CA SER A 169 -3.21 17.58 -10.59
C SER A 169 -4.28 18.39 -11.29
N ASP A 170 -5.51 17.88 -11.33
CA ASP A 170 -6.68 18.67 -11.77
C ASP A 170 -7.24 19.54 -10.62
N ASP A 171 -7.88 20.65 -10.98
CA ASP A 171 -8.41 21.62 -10.02
C ASP A 171 -9.45 21.02 -9.05
N ASN A 172 -10.26 20.07 -9.52
CA ASN A 172 -11.29 19.44 -8.68
C ASN A 172 -10.63 18.55 -7.61
N SER A 173 -9.63 17.76 -7.99
CA SER A 173 -8.87 16.94 -7.03
C SER A 173 -8.14 17.80 -6.00
N GLU A 174 -7.54 18.90 -6.44
CA GLU A 174 -6.90 19.85 -5.51
C GLU A 174 -7.91 20.49 -4.55
N TYR A 175 -9.07 20.91 -5.08
CA TYR A 175 -10.14 21.45 -4.24
C TYR A 175 -10.58 20.44 -3.18
N LEU A 176 -10.86 19.19 -3.58
CA LEU A 176 -11.27 18.13 -2.66
C LEU A 176 -10.22 17.85 -1.59
N LEU A 177 -8.94 17.77 -1.97
CA LEU A 177 -7.85 17.54 -1.04
C LEU A 177 -7.69 18.68 -0.02
N ARG A 178 -7.83 19.94 -0.47
CA ARG A 178 -7.72 21.12 0.42
C ARG A 178 -8.88 21.24 1.43
N HIS A 179 -10.06 20.66 1.12
CA HIS A 179 -11.27 20.75 1.93
C HIS A 179 -11.62 19.42 2.62
N ALA A 180 -10.78 18.40 2.49
CA ALA A 180 -11.00 17.11 3.14
C ALA A 180 -10.82 17.22 4.66
N ASP A 181 -11.78 16.65 5.40
CA ASP A 181 -11.68 16.48 6.85
C ASP A 181 -10.86 15.21 7.16
N PHE A 182 -9.53 15.34 7.13
CA PHE A 182 -8.62 14.24 7.41
C PHE A 182 -8.75 13.71 8.85
N ASP A 183 -9.08 14.57 9.81
CA ASP A 183 -9.29 14.14 11.21
C ASP A 183 -10.49 13.20 11.31
N SER A 184 -11.59 13.51 10.62
CA SER A 184 -12.75 12.65 10.53
C SER A 184 -12.43 11.33 9.81
N ILE A 185 -11.67 11.37 8.71
CA ILE A 185 -11.22 10.18 7.98
C ILE A 185 -10.40 9.26 8.90
N CYS A 186 -9.41 9.81 9.60
CA CYS A 186 -8.56 9.06 10.53
C CYS A 186 -9.38 8.43 11.66
N ARG A 187 -10.22 9.23 12.31
CA ARG A 187 -11.08 8.77 13.42
C ARG A 187 -11.98 7.62 12.98
N THR A 188 -12.73 7.78 11.89
CA THR A 188 -13.68 6.76 11.43
C THR A 188 -12.97 5.45 11.05
N ARG A 189 -11.83 5.52 10.38
CA ARG A 189 -11.04 4.32 10.05
C ARG A 189 -10.57 3.57 11.29
N ARG A 190 -10.11 4.29 12.31
CA ARG A 190 -9.70 3.69 13.59
C ARG A 190 -10.89 3.07 14.32
N GLU A 191 -12.04 3.76 14.37
CA GLU A 191 -13.27 3.25 14.99
C GLU A 191 -13.77 1.97 14.31
N ASN A 192 -13.79 1.94 12.98
CA ASN A 192 -14.17 0.79 12.18
C ASN A 192 -13.21 -0.39 12.40
N TYR A 193 -11.90 -0.13 12.39
CA TYR A 193 -10.88 -1.15 12.64
C TYR A 193 -11.02 -1.74 14.04
N ALA A 194 -11.18 -0.90 15.05
CA ALA A 194 -11.38 -1.34 16.43
C ALA A 194 -12.68 -2.14 16.61
N ALA A 195 -13.75 -1.78 15.89
CA ALA A 195 -15.00 -2.53 15.89
C ALA A 195 -14.81 -3.95 15.32
N LEU A 196 -14.07 -4.10 14.22
CA LEU A 196 -13.71 -5.42 13.67
C LEU A 196 -12.87 -6.24 14.65
N LEU A 197 -11.80 -5.68 15.21
CA LEU A 197 -10.97 -6.37 16.20
C LEU A 197 -11.78 -6.85 17.41
N LYS A 198 -12.67 -6.00 17.91
CA LYS A 198 -13.53 -6.35 19.05
C LYS A 198 -14.51 -7.47 18.73
N ALA A 199 -15.10 -7.45 17.53
CA ALA A 199 -16.07 -8.46 17.10
C ALA A 199 -15.40 -9.81 16.79
N LEU A 200 -14.14 -9.80 16.33
CA LEU A 200 -13.34 -10.98 15.97
C LEU A 200 -12.35 -11.38 17.09
N ALA A 201 -12.69 -11.14 18.34
CA ALA A 201 -11.81 -11.46 19.48
C ALA A 201 -11.57 -12.97 19.68
N ALA A 202 -12.46 -13.83 19.18
CA ALA A 202 -12.27 -15.28 19.18
C ALA A 202 -11.46 -15.71 17.95
N PRO A 203 -10.60 -16.76 18.08
CA PRO A 203 -9.88 -17.30 16.94
C PRO A 203 -10.82 -17.80 15.83
N LEU A 204 -10.47 -17.54 14.58
CA LEU A 204 -11.18 -18.02 13.41
C LEU A 204 -10.46 -19.24 12.81
N HIS A 205 -11.23 -20.21 12.30
CA HIS A 205 -10.65 -21.35 11.58
C HIS A 205 -10.35 -20.94 10.12
N GLY A 206 -9.13 -21.23 9.68
CA GLY A 206 -8.67 -20.95 8.31
C GLY A 206 -8.46 -19.47 7.98
N VAL A 207 -8.59 -18.57 8.99
CA VAL A 207 -8.39 -17.12 8.84
C VAL A 207 -7.61 -16.58 10.03
N GLN A 208 -6.59 -15.76 9.76
CA GLN A 208 -5.76 -15.09 10.76
C GLN A 208 -5.74 -13.58 10.52
N ILE A 209 -5.93 -12.79 11.58
CA ILE A 209 -5.78 -11.33 11.53
C ILE A 209 -4.29 -10.98 11.47
N VAL A 210 -3.88 -10.16 10.48
CA VAL A 210 -2.48 -9.76 10.30
C VAL A 210 -2.03 -8.82 11.42
N PHE A 211 -2.81 -7.78 11.68
CA PHE A 211 -2.52 -6.79 12.74
C PHE A 211 -3.60 -6.89 13.81
N SER A 212 -3.33 -7.67 14.84
CA SER A 212 -4.28 -7.94 15.94
C SER A 212 -4.36 -6.82 16.99
N GLU A 213 -3.50 -5.81 16.87
CA GLU A 213 -3.48 -4.63 17.74
C GLU A 213 -3.61 -3.35 16.88
N LEU A 214 -4.19 -2.30 17.46
CA LEU A 214 -4.30 -0.98 16.84
C LEU A 214 -3.49 0.05 17.65
N PRO A 215 -2.20 0.26 17.32
CA PRO A 215 -1.39 1.29 17.97
C PRO A 215 -2.00 2.69 17.87
N GLU A 216 -1.67 3.57 18.82
CA GLU A 216 -2.19 4.94 18.83
C GLU A 216 -1.78 5.71 17.57
N ALA A 217 -0.57 5.51 17.09
CA ALA A 217 -0.03 6.17 15.90
C ALA A 217 -0.68 5.70 14.58
N ALA A 218 -1.20 4.45 14.53
CA ALA A 218 -1.67 3.85 13.29
C ALA A 218 -3.03 4.37 12.84
N VAL A 219 -3.15 4.71 11.57
CA VAL A 219 -4.42 4.94 10.86
C VAL A 219 -4.56 3.86 9.79
N PRO A 220 -5.42 2.85 9.99
CA PRO A 220 -5.52 1.73 9.05
C PRO A 220 -6.06 2.15 7.69
N SER A 221 -5.36 1.75 6.62
CA SER A 221 -5.91 1.88 5.28
C SER A 221 -6.90 0.74 4.97
N HIS A 222 -6.65 -0.45 5.48
CA HIS A 222 -7.46 -1.66 5.33
C HIS A 222 -7.33 -2.56 6.56
N PHE A 223 -8.28 -3.49 6.71
CA PHE A 223 -8.22 -4.58 7.67
C PHE A 223 -7.70 -5.83 6.95
N CYS A 224 -6.52 -6.32 7.34
CA CYS A 224 -5.84 -7.40 6.63
C CYS A 224 -5.95 -8.73 7.34
N LEU A 225 -6.16 -9.77 6.55
CA LEU A 225 -6.27 -11.16 6.97
C LEU A 225 -5.33 -12.03 6.14
N TYR A 226 -4.86 -13.13 6.72
CA TYR A 226 -4.41 -14.29 5.98
C TYR A 226 -5.54 -15.33 5.94
N ALA A 227 -5.77 -15.92 4.77
CA ALA A 227 -6.78 -16.97 4.60
C ALA A 227 -6.14 -18.20 3.97
N GLU A 228 -6.28 -19.36 4.61
CA GLU A 228 -5.76 -20.64 4.08
C GLU A 228 -6.34 -20.96 2.70
N LYS A 229 -7.63 -20.66 2.50
CA LYS A 229 -8.34 -20.80 1.23
C LYS A 229 -8.77 -19.42 0.70
N ARG A 230 -7.78 -18.57 0.40
CA ARG A 230 -8.02 -17.16 0.06
C ARG A 230 -9.06 -16.93 -1.03
N SER A 231 -9.02 -17.70 -2.11
CA SER A 231 -9.96 -17.54 -3.23
C SER A 231 -11.38 -17.95 -2.83
N GLU A 232 -11.55 -18.98 -1.98
CA GLU A 232 -12.86 -19.37 -1.44
C GLU A 232 -13.42 -18.27 -0.53
N LEU A 233 -12.60 -17.74 0.37
CA LEU A 233 -13.00 -16.61 1.23
C LEU A 233 -13.37 -15.39 0.41
N GLN A 234 -12.58 -15.04 -0.62
CA GLN A 234 -12.87 -13.89 -1.48
C GLN A 234 -14.21 -14.03 -2.19
N GLN A 235 -14.52 -15.22 -2.71
CA GLN A 235 -15.80 -15.48 -3.34
C GLN A 235 -16.94 -15.42 -2.32
N TYR A 236 -16.78 -16.05 -1.15
CA TYR A 236 -17.77 -16.03 -0.08
C TYR A 236 -18.10 -14.61 0.38
N LEU A 237 -17.08 -13.74 0.56
CA LEU A 237 -17.28 -12.33 0.87
C LEU A 237 -18.03 -11.58 -0.25
N THR A 238 -17.69 -11.86 -1.50
CA THR A 238 -18.35 -11.27 -2.68
C THR A 238 -19.84 -11.66 -2.72
N ASP A 239 -20.17 -12.90 -2.46
CA ASP A 239 -21.56 -13.40 -2.42
C ASP A 239 -22.39 -12.72 -1.31
N HIS A 240 -21.70 -12.25 -0.25
CA HIS A 240 -22.29 -11.46 0.85
C HIS A 240 -22.10 -9.94 0.65
N GLN A 241 -21.82 -9.49 -0.58
CA GLN A 241 -21.68 -8.07 -0.95
C GLN A 241 -20.53 -7.32 -0.21
N ILE A 242 -19.53 -8.07 0.26
CA ILE A 242 -18.32 -7.52 0.87
C ILE A 242 -17.21 -7.53 -0.18
N LEU A 243 -16.81 -6.34 -0.63
CA LEU A 243 -15.71 -6.21 -1.58
C LEU A 243 -14.37 -6.30 -0.85
N SER A 244 -13.60 -7.33 -1.17
CA SER A 244 -12.25 -7.52 -0.66
C SER A 244 -11.21 -7.28 -1.76
N THR A 245 -9.98 -6.98 -1.36
CA THR A 245 -8.89 -6.69 -2.31
C THR A 245 -7.64 -7.48 -1.95
N ILE A 246 -6.96 -8.00 -2.97
CA ILE A 246 -5.64 -8.62 -2.82
C ILE A 246 -4.61 -7.56 -3.24
N TYR A 247 -3.88 -7.02 -2.29
CA TYR A 247 -2.72 -6.17 -2.48
C TYR A 247 -1.46 -6.99 -2.21
N TRP A 248 -0.57 -7.09 -3.06
CA TRP A 248 -0.47 -6.75 -4.48
C TRP A 248 -0.31 -8.08 -5.22
N PRO A 249 -0.70 -8.23 -6.48
CA PRO A 249 -0.32 -9.43 -7.22
C PRO A 249 1.21 -9.45 -7.37
N MET A 250 1.80 -10.64 -7.33
CA MET A 250 3.23 -10.80 -7.54
C MET A 250 3.63 -10.27 -8.93
N GLY A 251 4.49 -9.27 -8.95
CA GLY A 251 4.99 -8.67 -10.20
C GLY A 251 6.15 -9.48 -10.80
N PRO A 252 6.50 -9.22 -12.07
CA PRO A 252 7.53 -9.99 -12.79
C PRO A 252 8.96 -9.80 -12.25
N LEU A 253 9.20 -8.77 -11.43
CA LEU A 253 10.51 -8.50 -10.81
C LEU A 253 10.67 -9.14 -9.45
N VAL A 254 9.61 -9.77 -8.91
CA VAL A 254 9.56 -10.31 -7.55
C VAL A 254 9.58 -11.83 -7.60
N HIS A 255 10.59 -12.43 -6.96
CA HIS A 255 10.78 -13.87 -6.94
C HIS A 255 11.13 -14.35 -5.51
N PRO A 256 10.14 -14.42 -4.59
CA PRO A 256 10.39 -14.93 -3.25
C PRO A 256 10.76 -16.41 -3.30
N LEU A 257 11.55 -16.84 -2.33
CA LEU A 257 11.85 -18.27 -2.19
C LEU A 257 10.56 -19.02 -1.83
N PRO A 258 10.36 -20.23 -2.38
CA PRO A 258 9.31 -21.12 -1.91
C PRO A 258 9.41 -21.30 -0.40
N GLU A 259 8.27 -21.34 0.30
CA GLU A 259 8.17 -21.48 1.76
C GLU A 259 8.71 -20.28 2.58
N SER A 260 9.12 -19.17 1.92
CA SER A 260 9.45 -17.93 2.63
C SER A 260 8.21 -17.25 3.20
N SER A 261 8.38 -16.39 4.21
CA SER A 261 7.29 -15.56 4.73
C SER A 261 6.66 -14.69 3.65
N VAL A 262 7.45 -14.16 2.71
CA VAL A 262 6.94 -13.32 1.62
C VAL A 262 6.11 -14.12 0.63
N GLN A 263 6.51 -15.37 0.30
CA GLN A 263 5.67 -16.24 -0.53
C GLN A 263 4.33 -16.50 0.18
N TYR A 264 4.36 -16.81 1.48
CA TYR A 264 3.16 -16.99 2.27
C TYR A 264 2.25 -15.75 2.25
N ILE A 265 2.82 -14.54 2.37
CA ILE A 265 2.08 -13.28 2.28
C ILE A 265 1.37 -13.19 0.91
N TYR A 266 2.09 -13.39 -0.20
CA TYR A 266 1.51 -13.34 -1.54
C TYR A 266 0.37 -14.35 -1.74
N ASP A 267 0.47 -15.52 -1.14
CA ASP A 267 -0.50 -16.60 -1.33
C ASP A 267 -1.77 -16.42 -0.50
N HIS A 268 -1.67 -15.79 0.68
CA HIS A 268 -2.75 -15.83 1.67
C HIS A 268 -3.36 -14.47 2.02
N ILE A 269 -2.66 -13.34 1.78
CA ILE A 269 -3.16 -12.03 2.23
C ILE A 269 -4.40 -11.59 1.46
N ILE A 270 -5.37 -11.07 2.19
CA ILE A 270 -6.58 -10.43 1.68
C ILE A 270 -6.92 -9.24 2.57
N SER A 271 -7.39 -8.15 1.99
CA SER A 271 -7.72 -6.93 2.72
C SER A 271 -9.18 -6.55 2.58
N LEU A 272 -9.78 -6.13 3.68
CA LEU A 272 -11.15 -5.67 3.79
C LEU A 272 -11.20 -4.16 3.97
N PRO A 273 -12.23 -3.50 3.44
CA PRO A 273 -12.42 -2.08 3.68
C PRO A 273 -12.82 -1.82 5.14
N CYS A 274 -12.20 -0.81 5.75
CA CYS A 274 -12.58 -0.26 7.06
C CYS A 274 -12.65 1.27 7.00
N ASP A 275 -12.88 1.82 5.81
CA ASP A 275 -12.77 3.23 5.54
C ASP A 275 -14.03 4.03 5.92
N GLN A 276 -13.95 5.35 5.76
CA GLN A 276 -14.98 6.29 6.18
C GLN A 276 -16.32 6.21 5.44
N ARG A 277 -16.46 5.33 4.45
CA ARG A 277 -17.74 5.04 3.79
C ARG A 277 -18.62 4.13 4.62
N PHE A 278 -18.05 3.48 5.62
CA PHE A 278 -18.68 2.49 6.46
C PHE A 278 -18.78 2.97 7.91
N SER A 279 -19.64 2.32 8.66
CA SER A 279 -19.88 2.54 10.10
C SER A 279 -19.42 1.35 10.93
N PRO A 280 -19.29 1.47 12.26
CA PRO A 280 -19.04 0.33 13.13
C PRO A 280 -20.10 -0.78 13.03
N SER A 281 -21.35 -0.47 12.66
CA SER A 281 -22.39 -1.51 12.44
C SER A 281 -22.14 -2.30 11.16
N ASP A 282 -21.60 -1.67 10.10
CA ASP A 282 -21.18 -2.39 8.90
C ASP A 282 -20.02 -3.33 9.21
N MET A 283 -19.11 -2.90 10.10
CA MET A 283 -18.01 -3.75 10.56
C MET A 283 -18.49 -4.96 11.38
N GLN A 284 -19.58 -4.83 12.13
CA GLN A 284 -20.20 -5.96 12.82
C GLN A 284 -20.78 -6.97 11.82
N TYR A 285 -21.39 -6.49 10.74
CA TYR A 285 -21.84 -7.37 9.65
C TYR A 285 -20.67 -8.12 9.01
N VAL A 286 -19.60 -7.43 8.67
CA VAL A 286 -18.38 -8.05 8.12
C VAL A 286 -17.82 -9.10 9.06
N ALA A 287 -17.78 -8.83 10.36
CA ALA A 287 -17.30 -9.77 11.37
C ALA A 287 -18.20 -11.01 11.45
N GLN A 288 -19.53 -10.85 11.40
CA GLN A 288 -20.47 -11.97 11.41
C GLN A 288 -20.23 -12.89 10.20
N ILE A 289 -20.07 -12.34 9.01
CA ILE A 289 -19.81 -13.12 7.78
C ILE A 289 -18.49 -13.89 7.88
N LEU A 290 -17.45 -13.30 8.48
CA LEU A 290 -16.17 -13.99 8.71
C LEU A 290 -16.31 -15.12 9.74
N MET A 291 -17.10 -14.94 10.80
CA MET A 291 -17.38 -15.99 11.78
C MET A 291 -18.17 -17.14 11.15
N ASP A 292 -19.21 -16.83 10.36
CA ASP A 292 -20.00 -17.83 9.65
C ASP A 292 -19.14 -18.63 8.65
N TYR A 293 -18.21 -17.98 7.94
CA TYR A 293 -17.24 -18.65 7.09
C TYR A 293 -16.34 -19.59 7.90
N SER A 294 -15.83 -19.10 9.03
CA SER A 294 -14.94 -19.87 9.90
C SER A 294 -15.63 -21.11 10.51
N GLU A 295 -16.89 -20.99 10.89
CA GLU A 295 -17.68 -22.13 11.41
C GLU A 295 -17.91 -23.22 10.36
N ASN A 296 -18.06 -22.81 9.09
CA ASN A 296 -18.26 -23.72 7.96
C ASN A 296 -16.93 -24.19 7.32
N PHE A 297 -15.78 -23.72 7.84
CA PHE A 297 -14.47 -24.08 7.32
C PHE A 297 -14.16 -25.54 7.62
N THR A 298 -14.25 -26.39 6.61
CA THR A 298 -13.83 -27.80 6.70
C THR A 298 -12.33 -27.92 6.44
N ARG A 299 -11.64 -28.49 7.41
CA ARG A 299 -10.19 -28.74 7.33
C ARG A 299 -9.84 -29.78 6.28
#